data_8a47b9b218dd9364a5c3e53f9a8d92cd
#
_entry.id   8a47b9b218dd9364a5c3e53f9a8d92cd
#
_cell.length_a   1.000
_cell.length_b   1.000
_cell.length_c   1.000
_cell.angle_alpha   90.00
_cell.angle_beta   90.00
_cell.angle_gamma   90.00
#
_symmetry.space_group_name_H-M   'P 1'
#
loop_
_entity.id
_entity.type
_entity.pdbx_description
1 polymer ?
#
loop_
_entity_poly.entity_id
_entity_poly.type
_entity_poly.pdbx_seq_one_letter_code
_entity_poly.pdbx_strand_id
1 'polypeptide(L)'
;MALKIEKTESEGYESKGRLAPVLPLEETSESPYVLLILDNWRLIAAATFVGVIATYILTKTVMTKWYQATAVIEPVSESAVENRVEGGVGGFTGGGLSSFLMASGMDYQAQEYLTILRSFTFNTDVALRHNLTNDLLRDEDEKPKTERKLRMKLFEILKGRFKVDYSIQGHNLSVHFIDRDPVRAQQIVQYYLDDLRELQRQEAIRNASAAILSLGKEAKATGDSLLRENLYALVARQVQRQKLAEVEADFAFKILEPPISPDRPYSPRASLNCFLIMMLVPMIMAAAILLRHTRRAERKLEMPHARRQPVGDHGASF
;
A
#
# COMPACT_ATOMS: atom_id res chain seq x y z
N MET A 1 21.41 -45.45 51.22
CA MET A 1 20.80 -46.81 51.20
C MET A 1 21.23 -47.38 49.84
N ALA A 2 22.16 -48.31 49.94
CA ALA A 2 22.83 -48.96 48.81
C ALA A 2 22.04 -50.20 48.40
N LEU A 3 22.06 -50.50 47.10
CA LEU A 3 21.81 -51.84 46.53
C LEU A 3 22.20 -51.71 45.03
N LYS A 4 23.14 -52.34 44.61
CA LYS A 4 23.70 -53.68 44.52
C LYS A 4 23.76 -54.10 43.06
N ILE A 5 24.96 -54.23 42.62
CA ILE A 5 25.41 -54.74 41.32
C ILE A 5 25.02 -56.25 41.25
N GLU A 6 24.53 -56.68 40.10
CA GLU A 6 24.58 -58.08 39.74
C GLU A 6 25.07 -58.25 38.28
N LYS A 7 26.19 -58.86 38.21
CA LYS A 7 26.97 -59.28 37.09
C LYS A 7 26.52 -60.70 36.72
N THR A 8 26.10 -60.94 35.50
CA THR A 8 25.99 -62.35 35.01
C THR A 8 26.77 -62.43 33.70
N GLU A 9 27.66 -63.35 33.73
CA GLU A 9 28.60 -63.74 32.67
C GLU A 9 27.92 -64.63 31.61
N SER A 10 28.53 -64.46 30.41
CA SER A 10 28.83 -65.46 29.36
C SER A 10 27.69 -66.23 28.69
N GLU A 11 27.65 -66.17 27.41
CA GLU A 11 28.03 -67.29 26.55
C GLU A 11 28.06 -66.84 25.07
N GLY A 12 29.11 -67.27 24.42
CA GLY A 12 29.40 -66.93 23.06
C GLY A 12 28.52 -67.63 22.03
N TYR A 13 28.23 -66.90 20.98
CA TYR A 13 27.84 -67.48 19.70
C TYR A 13 28.64 -66.77 18.60
N GLU A 14 29.67 -67.46 18.11
CA GLU A 14 30.26 -67.24 16.82
C GLU A 14 29.20 -67.44 15.74
N SER A 15 28.64 -66.34 15.26
CA SER A 15 27.88 -66.35 14.02
C SER A 15 28.66 -65.61 12.96
N LYS A 16 29.21 -66.39 12.01
CA LYS A 16 29.68 -65.89 10.74
C LYS A 16 28.58 -65.09 10.02
N GLY A 17 28.44 -63.83 10.34
CA GLY A 17 27.59 -62.91 9.62
C GLY A 17 28.26 -62.43 8.36
N ARG A 18 27.73 -62.87 7.23
CA ARG A 18 28.02 -62.31 5.91
C ARG A 18 27.91 -60.79 6.00
N LEU A 19 29.00 -60.10 5.70
CA LEU A 19 28.96 -58.66 5.39
C LEU A 19 27.93 -58.47 4.27
N ALA A 20 26.81 -57.87 4.62
CA ALA A 20 25.87 -57.39 3.63
C ALA A 20 26.65 -56.44 2.68
N PRO A 21 26.45 -56.52 1.36
CA PRO A 21 27.06 -55.60 0.46
C PRO A 21 26.67 -54.19 0.86
N VAL A 22 27.67 -53.37 1.18
CA VAL A 22 27.50 -51.92 1.33
C VAL A 22 26.94 -51.47 0.02
N LEU A 23 25.66 -51.14 -0.01
CA LEU A 23 25.05 -50.46 -1.14
C LEU A 23 25.93 -49.21 -1.41
N PRO A 24 26.42 -49.01 -2.61
CA PRO A 24 27.12 -47.78 -2.95
C PRO A 24 26.12 -46.67 -2.63
N LEU A 25 26.55 -45.69 -1.80
CA LEU A 25 25.87 -44.42 -1.64
C LEU A 25 25.60 -43.95 -3.07
N GLU A 26 24.33 -43.87 -3.46
CA GLU A 26 23.95 -43.20 -4.71
C GLU A 26 24.68 -41.86 -4.71
N GLU A 27 25.71 -41.77 -5.54
CA GLU A 27 26.24 -40.51 -5.97
C GLU A 27 25.03 -39.71 -6.40
N THR A 28 24.73 -38.67 -5.66
CA THR A 28 23.73 -37.70 -6.06
C THR A 28 24.09 -37.25 -7.45
N SER A 29 23.42 -37.86 -8.43
CA SER A 29 23.52 -37.49 -9.84
C SER A 29 23.11 -36.02 -9.90
N GLU A 30 24.09 -35.12 -9.77
CA GLU A 30 23.86 -33.71 -10.04
C GLU A 30 23.28 -33.64 -11.41
N SER A 31 22.05 -33.14 -11.50
CA SER A 31 21.34 -33.11 -12.78
C SER A 31 22.23 -32.42 -13.82
N PRO A 32 22.42 -32.98 -15.01
CA PRO A 32 23.32 -32.41 -16.01
C PRO A 32 23.05 -30.96 -16.36
N TYR A 33 21.86 -30.47 -15.99
CA TYR A 33 21.43 -29.08 -16.15
C TYR A 33 22.13 -28.14 -15.16
N VAL A 34 22.42 -28.58 -13.93
CA VAL A 34 23.11 -27.75 -12.90
C VAL A 34 24.56 -27.52 -13.31
N LEU A 35 25.25 -28.57 -13.80
CA LEU A 35 26.62 -28.45 -14.28
C LEU A 35 26.73 -27.52 -15.50
N LEU A 36 25.74 -27.52 -16.37
CA LEU A 36 25.67 -26.65 -17.55
C LEU A 36 25.49 -25.16 -17.20
N ILE A 37 24.74 -24.88 -16.15
CA ILE A 37 24.55 -23.53 -15.59
C ILE A 37 25.85 -23.08 -14.90
N LEU A 38 26.49 -23.97 -14.12
CA LEU A 38 27.74 -23.69 -13.40
C LEU A 38 28.90 -23.44 -14.38
N ASP A 39 28.95 -24.13 -15.50
CA ASP A 39 30.01 -23.90 -16.54
C ASP A 39 29.86 -22.49 -17.17
N ASN A 40 28.64 -21.97 -17.27
CA ASN A 40 28.38 -20.68 -17.87
C ASN A 40 28.14 -19.54 -16.80
N TRP A 41 28.49 -19.78 -15.53
CA TRP A 41 28.18 -18.82 -14.44
C TRP A 41 28.78 -17.43 -14.65
N ARG A 42 29.98 -17.36 -15.27
CA ARG A 42 30.66 -16.08 -15.61
C ARG A 42 29.86 -15.26 -16.61
N LEU A 43 29.27 -15.90 -17.60
CA LEU A 43 28.40 -15.26 -18.60
C LEU A 43 27.11 -14.74 -17.95
N ILE A 44 26.51 -15.54 -17.08
CA ILE A 44 25.30 -15.16 -16.32
C ILE A 44 25.62 -13.99 -15.40
N ALA A 45 26.73 -14.05 -14.67
CA ALA A 45 27.17 -12.99 -13.77
C ALA A 45 27.47 -11.68 -14.51
N ALA A 46 28.19 -11.75 -15.65
CA ALA A 46 28.50 -10.58 -16.48
C ALA A 46 27.23 -9.94 -17.06
N ALA A 47 26.31 -10.75 -17.60
CA ALA A 47 25.03 -10.26 -18.13
C ALA A 47 24.18 -9.60 -17.04
N THR A 48 24.11 -10.22 -15.85
CA THR A 48 23.39 -9.66 -14.71
C THR A 48 23.99 -8.33 -14.26
N PHE A 49 25.31 -8.24 -14.16
CA PHE A 49 26.00 -7.03 -13.77
C PHE A 49 25.76 -5.87 -14.75
N VAL A 50 25.87 -6.15 -16.06
CA VAL A 50 25.58 -5.17 -17.11
C VAL A 50 24.10 -4.74 -17.06
N GLY A 51 23.18 -5.69 -16.89
CA GLY A 51 21.75 -5.42 -16.77
C GLY A 51 21.41 -4.52 -15.57
N VAL A 52 22.02 -4.77 -14.41
CA VAL A 52 21.84 -3.94 -13.21
C VAL A 52 22.37 -2.52 -13.43
N ILE A 53 23.55 -2.36 -13.99
CA ILE A 53 24.14 -1.05 -14.29
C ILE A 53 23.27 -0.27 -15.29
N ALA A 54 22.88 -0.92 -16.38
CA ALA A 54 22.03 -0.31 -17.40
C ALA A 54 20.68 0.15 -16.79
N THR A 55 20.06 -0.69 -15.96
CA THR A 55 18.81 -0.35 -15.27
C THR A 55 19.00 0.80 -14.31
N TYR A 56 20.10 0.83 -13.56
CA TYR A 56 20.38 1.93 -12.63
C TYR A 56 20.53 3.27 -13.38
N ILE A 57 21.30 3.29 -14.47
CA ILE A 57 21.48 4.48 -15.30
C ILE A 57 20.14 4.91 -15.90
N LEU A 58 19.38 3.99 -16.50
CA LEU A 58 18.09 4.27 -17.11
C LEU A 58 17.09 4.84 -16.08
N THR A 59 17.04 4.25 -14.88
CA THR A 59 16.15 4.71 -13.81
C THR A 59 16.51 6.12 -13.34
N LYS A 60 17.78 6.48 -13.30
CA LYS A 60 18.22 7.82 -12.87
C LYS A 60 18.14 8.91 -13.93
N THR A 61 18.32 8.57 -15.21
CA THR A 61 18.44 9.54 -16.30
C THR A 61 17.14 9.72 -17.10
N VAL A 62 16.39 8.64 -17.33
CA VAL A 62 15.23 8.66 -18.22
C VAL A 62 13.90 8.75 -17.48
N MET A 63 13.81 8.12 -16.28
CA MET A 63 12.54 8.08 -15.57
C MET A 63 12.24 9.39 -14.84
N THR A 64 11.03 9.93 -15.02
CA THR A 64 10.54 11.12 -14.31
C THR A 64 10.46 10.87 -12.81
N LYS A 65 10.96 11.80 -12.02
CA LYS A 65 10.92 11.74 -10.57
C LYS A 65 9.56 12.19 -10.07
N TRP A 66 9.01 11.44 -9.13
CA TRP A 66 7.77 11.73 -8.45
C TRP A 66 8.05 11.90 -6.96
N TYR A 67 7.48 12.90 -6.35
CA TYR A 67 7.63 13.25 -4.95
C TYR A 67 6.31 13.04 -4.22
N GLN A 68 6.36 12.50 -3.01
CA GLN A 68 5.17 12.25 -2.20
C GLN A 68 5.23 13.13 -0.96
N ALA A 69 4.32 14.09 -0.85
CA ALA A 69 4.09 14.82 0.39
C ALA A 69 3.10 14.03 1.27
N THR A 70 3.31 14.11 2.57
CA THR A 70 2.49 13.40 3.56
C THR A 70 2.15 14.37 4.69
N ALA A 71 0.91 14.29 5.16
CA ALA A 71 0.46 14.90 6.40
C ALA A 71 -0.23 13.85 7.26
N VAL A 72 -0.13 13.97 8.58
CA VAL A 72 -0.81 13.09 9.53
C VAL A 72 -1.76 13.93 10.38
N ILE A 73 -3.03 13.54 10.40
CA ILE A 73 -4.08 14.20 11.16
C ILE A 73 -4.76 13.21 12.11
N GLU A 74 -5.17 13.70 13.26
CA GLU A 74 -5.94 12.97 14.25
C GLU A 74 -7.36 13.59 14.34
N PRO A 75 -8.41 12.82 14.01
CA PRO A 75 -9.78 13.28 14.20
C PRO A 75 -10.05 13.58 15.66
N VAL A 76 -10.65 14.74 15.94
CA VAL A 76 -11.05 15.08 17.31
C VAL A 76 -12.38 14.40 17.58
N SER A 77 -12.39 13.37 18.41
CA SER A 77 -13.61 12.64 18.75
C SER A 77 -14.65 13.55 19.40
N GLU A 78 -15.90 13.41 19.03
CA GLU A 78 -17.03 14.19 19.57
C GLU A 78 -17.12 14.06 21.10
N SER A 79 -16.77 12.89 21.64
CA SER A 79 -16.62 12.65 23.08
C SER A 79 -15.49 13.46 23.71
N ALA A 80 -14.42 13.79 23.00
CA ALA A 80 -13.35 14.64 23.51
C ALA A 80 -13.79 16.13 23.56
N VAL A 81 -14.62 16.55 22.58
CA VAL A 81 -15.24 17.90 22.62
C VAL A 81 -16.27 17.98 23.72
N GLU A 82 -17.09 16.95 23.90
CA GLU A 82 -18.12 16.88 24.95
C GLU A 82 -17.49 16.81 26.34
N ASN A 83 -16.41 16.08 26.54
CA ASN A 83 -15.66 16.04 27.80
C ASN A 83 -14.91 17.37 28.12
N ARG A 84 -14.55 18.18 27.13
CA ARG A 84 -14.04 19.56 27.39
C ARG A 84 -15.15 20.51 27.86
N VAL A 85 -16.39 20.22 27.49
CA VAL A 85 -17.59 21.01 27.91
C VAL A 85 -18.15 20.51 29.21
N GLU A 86 -18.03 19.23 29.54
CA GLU A 86 -18.55 18.60 30.75
C GLU A 86 -17.44 18.37 31.79
N GLY A 87 -17.01 19.41 32.45
CA GLY A 87 -16.40 19.29 33.78
C GLY A 87 -17.44 18.89 34.85
N GLY A 88 -18.34 17.96 34.55
CA GLY A 88 -19.27 17.43 35.51
C GLY A 88 -20.67 17.14 34.98
N VAL A 89 -21.07 15.95 35.25
CA VAL A 89 -22.39 15.32 35.25
C VAL A 89 -22.69 14.36 34.09
N GLY A 90 -22.48 13.09 34.41
CA GLY A 90 -23.38 11.97 34.19
C GLY A 90 -23.80 11.65 32.76
N GLY A 91 -23.02 10.79 32.13
CA GLY A 91 -23.37 10.16 30.87
C GLY A 91 -24.70 9.40 30.89
N PHE A 92 -25.59 9.81 29.99
CA PHE A 92 -26.66 8.97 29.51
C PHE A 92 -26.79 9.17 27.99
N THR A 93 -25.78 8.71 27.25
CA THR A 93 -25.87 8.66 25.81
C THR A 93 -25.58 7.23 25.36
N GLY A 94 -26.56 6.62 24.73
CA GLY A 94 -26.60 5.42 23.89
C GLY A 94 -25.36 4.54 23.74
N GLY A 95 -24.83 4.00 24.86
CA GLY A 95 -23.58 3.25 24.90
C GLY A 95 -23.55 1.91 24.18
N GLY A 96 -24.60 1.54 23.45
CA GLY A 96 -24.65 0.26 22.76
C GLY A 96 -24.02 0.27 21.39
N LEU A 97 -24.24 1.32 20.60
CA LEU A 97 -23.73 1.39 19.22
C LEU A 97 -22.31 1.93 19.16
N SER A 98 -21.99 2.92 19.99
CA SER A 98 -20.65 3.49 20.08
C SER A 98 -19.62 2.48 20.64
N SER A 99 -20.00 1.66 21.64
CA SER A 99 -19.13 0.61 22.15
C SER A 99 -18.94 -0.55 21.16
N PHE A 100 -19.93 -0.86 20.32
CA PHE A 100 -19.77 -1.83 19.23
C PHE A 100 -18.84 -1.31 18.12
N LEU A 101 -18.94 -0.05 17.77
CA LEU A 101 -18.05 0.60 16.78
C LEU A 101 -16.62 0.77 17.31
N MET A 102 -16.45 1.07 18.61
CA MET A 102 -15.14 1.04 19.26
C MET A 102 -14.53 -0.38 19.31
N ALA A 103 -15.35 -1.42 19.44
CA ALA A 103 -14.89 -2.80 19.38
C ALA A 103 -14.38 -3.19 17.97
N SER A 104 -14.82 -2.50 16.91
CA SER A 104 -14.29 -2.68 15.55
C SER A 104 -12.96 -1.96 15.30
N GLY A 105 -12.44 -1.20 16.29
CA GLY A 105 -11.14 -0.52 16.22
C GLY A 105 -11.09 0.67 15.25
N MET A 106 -12.23 1.08 14.68
CA MET A 106 -12.30 2.19 13.74
C MET A 106 -13.13 3.33 14.34
N ASP A 107 -12.53 4.50 14.45
CA ASP A 107 -13.23 5.71 14.88
C ASP A 107 -14.24 6.13 13.80
N TYR A 108 -15.50 6.35 14.18
CA TYR A 108 -16.57 6.78 13.27
C TYR A 108 -16.18 8.06 12.49
N GLN A 109 -15.55 9.00 13.16
CA GLN A 109 -15.12 10.27 12.53
C GLN A 109 -13.98 10.05 11.54
N ALA A 110 -13.05 9.14 11.84
CA ALA A 110 -12.00 8.77 10.89
C ALA A 110 -12.58 8.17 9.62
N GLN A 111 -13.63 7.34 9.74
CA GLN A 111 -14.32 6.76 8.60
C GLN A 111 -15.08 7.79 7.77
N GLU A 112 -15.70 8.76 8.44
CA GLU A 112 -16.36 9.90 7.78
C GLU A 112 -15.34 10.70 6.96
N TYR A 113 -14.20 11.06 7.56
CA TYR A 113 -13.14 11.80 6.87
C TYR A 113 -12.56 11.02 5.71
N LEU A 114 -12.35 9.70 5.86
CA LEU A 114 -11.94 8.83 4.74
C LEU A 114 -12.96 8.89 3.59
N THR A 115 -14.24 8.85 3.91
CA THR A 115 -15.32 8.88 2.91
C THR A 115 -15.35 10.23 2.19
N ILE A 116 -15.23 11.34 2.92
CA ILE A 116 -15.17 12.69 2.34
C ILE A 116 -13.95 12.84 1.45
N LEU A 117 -12.76 12.53 1.97
CA LEU A 117 -11.49 12.67 1.25
C LEU A 117 -11.41 11.80 -0.02
N ARG A 118 -12.12 10.67 -0.05
CA ARG A 118 -12.20 9.78 -1.23
C ARG A 118 -13.38 10.13 -2.16
N SER A 119 -14.26 11.03 -1.77
CA SER A 119 -15.46 11.36 -2.54
C SER A 119 -15.12 12.06 -3.85
N PHE A 120 -15.94 11.81 -4.87
CA PHE A 120 -15.84 12.47 -6.17
C PHE A 120 -15.98 14.00 -6.06
N THR A 121 -17.01 14.43 -5.32
CA THR A 121 -17.36 15.85 -5.18
C THR A 121 -16.25 16.62 -4.50
N PHE A 122 -15.76 16.14 -3.34
CA PHE A 122 -14.71 16.82 -2.59
C PHE A 122 -13.41 16.96 -3.41
N ASN A 123 -12.94 15.85 -4.04
CA ASN A 123 -11.73 15.89 -4.84
C ASN A 123 -11.82 16.85 -6.03
N THR A 124 -12.95 16.85 -6.73
CA THR A 124 -13.13 17.75 -7.88
C THR A 124 -13.28 19.20 -7.46
N ASP A 125 -13.92 19.46 -6.33
CA ASP A 125 -14.11 20.83 -5.82
C ASP A 125 -12.78 21.42 -5.32
N VAL A 126 -11.94 20.66 -4.62
CA VAL A 126 -10.57 21.06 -4.26
C VAL A 126 -9.78 21.45 -5.52
N ALA A 127 -9.80 20.59 -6.55
CA ALA A 127 -9.06 20.85 -7.79
C ALA A 127 -9.53 22.12 -8.51
N LEU A 128 -10.84 22.38 -8.52
CA LEU A 128 -11.41 23.57 -9.17
C LEU A 128 -11.19 24.83 -8.36
N ARG A 129 -11.38 24.77 -7.03
CA ARG A 129 -11.22 25.92 -6.14
C ARG A 129 -9.80 26.45 -6.12
N HIS A 130 -8.82 25.56 -6.11
CA HIS A 130 -7.40 25.92 -6.10
C HIS A 130 -6.75 26.01 -7.50
N ASN A 131 -7.57 26.02 -8.57
CA ASN A 131 -7.11 26.14 -9.96
C ASN A 131 -6.07 25.10 -10.38
N LEU A 132 -6.13 23.88 -9.82
CA LEU A 132 -5.18 22.80 -10.12
C LEU A 132 -5.39 22.16 -11.49
N THR A 133 -6.44 22.55 -12.20
CA THR A 133 -6.85 21.97 -13.48
C THR A 133 -5.74 21.98 -14.52
N ASN A 134 -5.04 23.11 -14.68
CA ASN A 134 -3.98 23.23 -15.69
C ASN A 134 -2.75 22.38 -15.35
N ASP A 135 -2.41 22.26 -14.08
CA ASP A 135 -1.27 21.49 -13.61
C ASP A 135 -1.54 19.98 -13.67
N LEU A 136 -2.75 19.58 -13.32
CA LEU A 136 -3.16 18.18 -13.36
C LEU A 136 -3.34 17.65 -14.78
N LEU A 137 -3.85 18.49 -15.71
CA LEU A 137 -4.07 18.16 -17.12
C LEU A 137 -2.87 18.47 -18.02
N ARG A 138 -1.73 18.84 -17.45
CA ARG A 138 -0.54 19.20 -18.24
C ARG A 138 -0.03 18.09 -19.15
N ASP A 139 -0.21 16.83 -18.72
CA ASP A 139 0.26 15.65 -19.45
C ASP A 139 -0.82 15.04 -20.36
N GLU A 140 -2.01 15.64 -20.42
CA GLU A 140 -3.12 15.13 -21.24
C GLU A 140 -3.13 15.83 -22.60
N ASP A 141 -3.12 15.04 -23.67
CA ASP A 141 -3.10 15.53 -25.04
C ASP A 141 -4.41 16.25 -25.43
N GLU A 142 -5.54 15.87 -24.81
CA GLU A 142 -6.83 16.41 -25.12
C GLU A 142 -7.53 17.01 -23.89
N LYS A 143 -7.72 18.35 -23.92
CA LYS A 143 -8.46 19.05 -22.85
C LYS A 143 -9.95 18.78 -22.98
N PRO A 144 -10.63 18.32 -21.91
CA PRO A 144 -12.06 18.03 -21.94
C PRO A 144 -12.87 19.29 -22.24
N LYS A 145 -13.75 19.26 -23.26
CA LYS A 145 -14.56 20.41 -23.68
C LYS A 145 -15.80 20.65 -22.82
N THR A 146 -16.22 19.65 -22.04
CA THR A 146 -17.43 19.71 -21.20
C THR A 146 -17.06 19.65 -19.73
N GLU A 147 -17.68 20.47 -18.88
CA GLU A 147 -17.44 20.52 -17.44
C GLU A 147 -17.56 19.13 -16.77
N ARG A 148 -18.57 18.35 -17.14
CA ARG A 148 -18.75 16.99 -16.63
C ARG A 148 -17.55 16.08 -16.98
N LYS A 149 -17.06 16.15 -18.22
CA LYS A 149 -15.89 15.36 -18.65
C LYS A 149 -14.62 15.85 -17.93
N LEU A 150 -14.52 17.16 -17.73
CA LEU A 150 -13.41 17.76 -16.97
C LEU A 150 -13.37 17.24 -15.53
N ARG A 151 -14.50 17.28 -14.80
CA ARG A 151 -14.59 16.76 -13.44
C ARG A 151 -14.26 15.27 -13.36
N MET A 152 -14.76 14.46 -14.30
CA MET A 152 -14.45 13.02 -14.33
C MET A 152 -12.96 12.77 -14.58
N LYS A 153 -12.35 13.51 -15.50
CA LYS A 153 -10.92 13.35 -15.80
C LYS A 153 -10.03 13.79 -14.64
N LEU A 154 -10.37 14.92 -14.01
CA LEU A 154 -9.69 15.39 -12.80
C LEU A 154 -9.76 14.34 -11.68
N PHE A 155 -10.92 13.77 -11.46
CA PHE A 155 -11.08 12.73 -10.44
C PHE A 155 -10.25 11.48 -10.74
N GLU A 156 -10.19 11.04 -12.00
CA GLU A 156 -9.39 9.90 -12.42
C GLU A 156 -7.89 10.13 -12.13
N ILE A 157 -7.39 11.32 -12.47
CA ILE A 157 -6.00 11.71 -12.20
C ILE A 157 -5.73 11.79 -10.69
N LEU A 158 -6.63 12.44 -9.95
CA LEU A 158 -6.50 12.60 -8.51
C LEU A 158 -6.54 11.25 -7.79
N LYS A 159 -7.43 10.35 -8.19
CA LYS A 159 -7.49 8.98 -7.64
C LYS A 159 -6.16 8.22 -7.77
N GLY A 160 -5.39 8.48 -8.81
CA GLY A 160 -4.06 7.90 -9.01
C GLY A 160 -2.95 8.55 -8.17
N ARG A 161 -3.10 9.83 -7.82
CA ARG A 161 -2.07 10.64 -7.14
C ARG A 161 -2.36 10.90 -5.66
N PHE A 162 -3.63 10.90 -5.26
CA PHE A 162 -4.10 11.14 -3.90
C PHE A 162 -4.42 9.83 -3.19
N LYS A 163 -3.89 9.64 -1.98
CA LYS A 163 -4.14 8.48 -1.15
C LYS A 163 -4.37 8.90 0.28
N VAL A 164 -5.27 8.21 0.94
CA VAL A 164 -5.54 8.38 2.36
C VAL A 164 -5.56 7.01 3.02
N ASP A 165 -4.76 6.86 4.06
CA ASP A 165 -4.62 5.64 4.83
C ASP A 165 -4.97 5.92 6.29
N TYR A 166 -5.70 4.98 6.91
CA TYR A 166 -6.05 5.05 8.33
C TYR A 166 -5.22 4.04 9.13
N SER A 167 -4.59 4.51 10.20
CA SER A 167 -3.88 3.68 11.15
C SER A 167 -4.75 3.39 12.37
N ILE A 168 -5.18 2.13 12.50
CA ILE A 168 -5.98 1.68 13.66
C ILE A 168 -5.20 1.83 14.97
N GLN A 169 -3.90 1.56 14.95
CA GLN A 169 -3.05 1.63 16.14
C GLN A 169 -2.80 3.07 16.60
N GLY A 170 -2.64 3.99 15.65
CA GLY A 170 -2.37 5.39 15.92
C GLY A 170 -3.61 6.27 15.98
N HIS A 171 -4.80 5.76 15.66
CA HIS A 171 -6.06 6.53 15.55
C HIS A 171 -5.91 7.78 14.68
N ASN A 172 -5.04 7.70 13.64
CA ASN A 172 -4.71 8.83 12.79
C ASN A 172 -4.93 8.51 11.31
N LEU A 173 -5.08 9.57 10.52
CA LEU A 173 -5.21 9.52 9.07
C LEU A 173 -3.94 10.10 8.45
N SER A 174 -3.35 9.35 7.55
CA SER A 174 -2.22 9.80 6.74
C SER A 174 -2.72 10.19 5.36
N VAL A 175 -2.55 11.45 5.00
CA VAL A 175 -2.94 12.02 3.71
C VAL A 175 -1.70 12.17 2.84
N HIS A 176 -1.72 11.54 1.66
CA HIS A 176 -0.59 11.52 0.75
C HIS A 176 -0.96 12.09 -0.62
N PHE A 177 -0.08 12.90 -1.18
CA PHE A 177 -0.20 13.36 -2.55
C PHE A 177 1.11 13.20 -3.31
N ILE A 178 1.03 12.74 -4.56
CA ILE A 178 2.19 12.47 -5.40
C ILE A 178 2.20 13.44 -6.57
N ASP A 179 3.28 14.23 -6.70
CA ASP A 179 3.48 15.16 -7.83
C ASP A 179 4.95 15.14 -8.30
N ARG A 180 5.20 15.72 -9.47
CA ARG A 180 6.56 15.90 -10.00
C ARG A 180 7.32 17.04 -9.29
N ASP A 181 6.58 17.99 -8.76
CA ASP A 181 7.12 19.12 -8.00
C ASP A 181 6.90 18.87 -6.49
N PRO A 182 7.98 18.78 -5.69
CA PRO A 182 7.88 18.53 -4.26
C PRO A 182 7.14 19.64 -3.51
N VAL A 183 7.31 20.91 -3.92
CA VAL A 183 6.64 22.05 -3.28
C VAL A 183 5.13 22.00 -3.58
N ARG A 184 4.78 21.71 -4.83
CA ARG A 184 3.38 21.58 -5.23
C ARG A 184 2.69 20.40 -4.55
N ALA A 185 3.38 19.26 -4.39
CA ALA A 185 2.85 18.11 -3.64
C ALA A 185 2.47 18.53 -2.21
N GLN A 186 3.34 19.26 -1.52
CA GLN A 186 3.08 19.82 -0.19
C GLN A 186 1.87 20.77 -0.20
N GLN A 187 1.82 21.73 -1.13
CA GLN A 187 0.73 22.70 -1.23
C GLN A 187 -0.63 22.03 -1.45
N ILE A 188 -0.67 21.01 -2.32
CA ILE A 188 -1.92 20.30 -2.58
C ILE A 188 -2.41 19.57 -1.33
N VAL A 189 -1.52 18.88 -0.58
CA VAL A 189 -1.92 18.28 0.70
C VAL A 189 -2.47 19.34 1.65
N GLN A 190 -1.83 20.52 1.73
CA GLN A 190 -2.32 21.61 2.56
C GLN A 190 -3.72 22.06 2.12
N TYR A 191 -3.99 22.23 0.83
CA TYR A 191 -5.32 22.57 0.33
C TYR A 191 -6.38 21.54 0.70
N TYR A 192 -6.06 20.24 0.64
CA TYR A 192 -6.97 19.19 1.09
C TYR A 192 -7.30 19.29 2.57
N LEU A 193 -6.32 19.62 3.43
CA LEU A 193 -6.54 19.79 4.86
C LEU A 193 -7.36 21.04 5.15
N ASP A 194 -7.07 22.16 4.48
CA ASP A 194 -7.78 23.43 4.69
C ASP A 194 -9.24 23.32 4.22
N ASP A 195 -9.49 22.70 3.06
CA ASP A 195 -10.84 22.50 2.54
C ASP A 195 -11.63 21.50 3.40
N LEU A 196 -10.99 20.45 3.92
CA LEU A 196 -11.63 19.51 4.86
C LEU A 196 -12.02 20.21 6.16
N ARG A 197 -11.12 21.03 6.71
CA ARG A 197 -11.39 21.82 7.93
C ARG A 197 -12.56 22.77 7.73
N GLU A 198 -12.59 23.49 6.62
CA GLU A 198 -13.66 24.41 6.30
C GLU A 198 -15.00 23.72 6.10
N LEU A 199 -15.00 22.57 5.40
CA LEU A 199 -16.21 21.76 5.21
C LEU A 199 -16.80 21.31 6.55
N GLN A 200 -15.96 20.75 7.42
CA GLN A 200 -16.40 20.29 8.75
C GLN A 200 -16.88 21.42 9.64
N ARG A 201 -16.20 22.57 9.59
CA ARG A 201 -16.62 23.77 10.31
C ARG A 201 -18.00 24.27 9.87
N GLN A 202 -18.21 24.38 8.57
CA GLN A 202 -19.51 24.82 8.02
C GLN A 202 -20.63 23.83 8.36
N GLU A 203 -20.34 22.54 8.32
CA GLU A 203 -21.30 21.51 8.66
C GLU A 203 -21.66 21.55 10.16
N ALA A 204 -20.69 21.70 11.05
CA ALA A 204 -20.93 21.83 12.47
C ALA A 204 -21.77 23.08 12.80
N ILE A 205 -21.47 24.24 12.22
CA ILE A 205 -22.23 25.48 12.39
C ILE A 205 -23.66 25.30 11.89
N ARG A 206 -23.84 24.72 10.70
CA ARG A 206 -25.17 24.49 10.11
C ARG A 206 -26.02 23.55 10.98
N ASN A 207 -25.43 22.42 11.42
CA ASN A 207 -26.11 21.43 12.25
C ASN A 207 -26.47 22.01 13.64
N ALA A 208 -25.54 22.73 14.27
CA ALA A 208 -25.80 23.42 15.55
C ALA A 208 -26.91 24.47 15.43
N SER A 209 -26.87 25.29 14.37
CA SER A 209 -27.90 26.31 14.13
C SER A 209 -29.31 25.71 13.92
N ALA A 210 -29.39 24.60 13.16
CA ALA A 210 -30.64 23.88 12.96
C ALA A 210 -31.16 23.28 14.26
N ALA A 211 -30.28 22.68 15.08
CA ALA A 211 -30.64 22.13 16.38
C ALA A 211 -31.11 23.22 17.35
N ILE A 212 -30.42 24.38 17.44
CA ILE A 212 -30.81 25.53 18.27
C ILE A 212 -32.22 25.98 17.92
N LEU A 213 -32.53 26.13 16.62
CA LEU A 213 -33.88 26.56 16.18
C LEU A 213 -34.96 25.54 16.55
N SER A 214 -34.70 24.25 16.31
CA SER A 214 -35.66 23.18 16.61
C SER A 214 -35.92 23.04 18.10
N LEU A 215 -34.85 22.87 18.89
CA LEU A 215 -34.94 22.73 20.35
C LEU A 215 -35.52 23.98 21.01
N GLY A 216 -35.17 25.19 20.56
CA GLY A 216 -35.71 26.43 21.06
C GLY A 216 -37.20 26.59 20.77
N LYS A 217 -37.71 26.10 19.62
CA LYS A 217 -39.14 26.09 19.33
C LYS A 217 -39.87 25.11 20.25
N GLU A 218 -39.33 23.93 20.48
CA GLU A 218 -39.91 22.92 21.36
C GLU A 218 -39.93 23.35 22.82
N ALA A 219 -38.85 23.98 23.30
CA ALA A 219 -38.78 24.55 24.66
C ALA A 219 -39.84 25.63 24.92
N LYS A 220 -40.22 26.42 23.89
CA LYS A 220 -41.29 27.43 24.01
C LYS A 220 -42.67 26.80 23.97
N ALA A 221 -42.84 25.66 23.29
CA ALA A 221 -44.12 25.00 23.11
C ALA A 221 -44.50 24.07 24.28
N THR A 222 -43.53 23.59 25.05
CA THR A 222 -43.76 22.64 26.14
C THR A 222 -44.33 23.34 27.38
N GLY A 223 -45.35 22.73 27.99
CA GLY A 223 -45.93 23.16 29.26
C GLY A 223 -45.20 22.67 30.50
N ASP A 224 -44.35 21.63 30.34
CA ASP A 224 -43.57 21.03 31.42
C ASP A 224 -42.32 21.86 31.71
N SER A 225 -42.17 22.33 32.97
CA SER A 225 -41.05 23.17 33.39
C SER A 225 -39.72 22.43 33.38
N LEU A 226 -39.70 21.15 33.78
CA LEU A 226 -38.49 20.32 33.81
C LEU A 226 -38.00 20.02 32.41
N LEU A 227 -38.90 19.63 31.51
CA LEU A 227 -38.57 19.40 30.12
C LEU A 227 -38.07 20.66 29.43
N ARG A 228 -38.68 21.81 29.71
CA ARG A 228 -38.25 23.13 29.21
C ARG A 228 -36.81 23.46 29.63
N GLU A 229 -36.47 23.24 30.89
CA GLU A 229 -35.13 23.47 31.43
C GLU A 229 -34.08 22.57 30.73
N ASN A 230 -34.40 21.27 30.58
CA ASN A 230 -33.55 20.35 29.87
C ASN A 230 -33.34 20.73 28.38
N LEU A 231 -34.39 21.18 27.70
CA LEU A 231 -34.29 21.65 26.31
C LEU A 231 -33.41 22.91 26.20
N TYR A 232 -33.53 23.89 27.17
CA TYR A 232 -32.63 25.04 27.17
C TYR A 232 -31.18 24.66 27.48
N ALA A 233 -30.93 23.67 28.33
CA ALA A 233 -29.59 23.15 28.55
C ALA A 233 -28.98 22.53 27.27
N LEU A 234 -29.77 21.78 26.47
CA LEU A 234 -29.37 21.29 25.18
C LEU A 234 -29.08 22.41 24.16
N VAL A 235 -29.94 23.47 24.15
CA VAL A 235 -29.70 24.66 23.32
C VAL A 235 -28.35 25.30 23.69
N ALA A 236 -28.10 25.49 24.99
CA ALA A 236 -26.83 26.07 25.45
C ALA A 236 -25.61 25.26 24.98
N ARG A 237 -25.68 23.94 25.02
CA ARG A 237 -24.63 23.04 24.47
C ARG A 237 -24.43 23.24 22.98
N GLN A 238 -25.52 23.35 22.17
CA GLN A 238 -25.40 23.59 20.74
C GLN A 238 -24.81 24.98 20.43
N VAL A 239 -25.17 26.01 21.19
CA VAL A 239 -24.55 27.33 21.05
C VAL A 239 -23.05 27.27 21.34
N GLN A 240 -22.65 26.54 22.39
CA GLN A 240 -21.26 26.38 22.75
C GLN A 240 -20.50 25.62 21.64
N ARG A 241 -21.08 24.54 21.10
CA ARG A 241 -20.50 23.79 19.96
C ARG A 241 -20.33 24.68 18.73
N GLN A 242 -21.33 25.48 18.39
CA GLN A 242 -21.24 26.44 17.29
C GLN A 242 -20.09 27.45 17.54
N LYS A 243 -19.95 27.98 18.73
CA LYS A 243 -18.89 28.93 19.08
C LYS A 243 -17.50 28.28 19.03
N LEU A 244 -17.36 27.07 19.49
CA LEU A 244 -16.10 26.32 19.34
C LEU A 244 -15.72 26.13 17.86
N ALA A 245 -16.68 25.75 17.01
CA ALA A 245 -16.45 25.60 15.58
C ALA A 245 -16.07 26.94 14.89
N GLU A 246 -16.57 28.07 15.39
CA GLU A 246 -16.23 29.41 14.86
C GLU A 246 -14.80 29.85 15.22
N VAL A 247 -14.34 29.54 16.45
CA VAL A 247 -13.14 30.12 17.06
C VAL A 247 -11.94 29.17 17.05
N GLU A 248 -12.15 27.87 17.22
CA GLU A 248 -11.07 26.89 17.39
C GLU A 248 -10.57 26.39 16.04
N ALA A 249 -9.26 26.61 15.76
CA ALA A 249 -8.65 26.18 14.49
C ALA A 249 -8.60 24.64 14.36
N ASP A 250 -8.40 23.93 15.46
CA ASP A 250 -8.31 22.47 15.51
C ASP A 250 -9.63 21.80 15.93
N PHE A 251 -10.77 22.45 15.63
CA PHE A 251 -12.10 21.94 15.96
C PHE A 251 -12.39 20.58 15.34
N ALA A 252 -12.05 20.40 14.05
CA ALA A 252 -12.37 19.19 13.32
C ALA A 252 -11.33 18.08 13.52
N PHE A 253 -10.08 18.43 13.42
CA PHE A 253 -8.94 17.52 13.57
C PHE A 253 -7.70 18.27 13.99
N LYS A 254 -6.80 17.58 14.67
CA LYS A 254 -5.48 18.07 15.04
C LYS A 254 -4.48 17.62 13.99
N ILE A 255 -3.62 18.51 13.53
CA ILE A 255 -2.49 18.15 12.67
C ILE A 255 -1.36 17.64 13.57
N LEU A 256 -1.07 16.33 13.49
CA LEU A 256 0.05 15.71 14.20
C LEU A 256 1.36 15.96 13.47
N GLU A 257 1.32 15.87 12.14
CA GLU A 257 2.48 16.08 11.27
C GLU A 257 2.04 16.94 10.07
N PRO A 258 2.55 18.18 9.95
CA PRO A 258 2.18 19.05 8.83
C PRO A 258 2.80 18.53 7.53
N PRO A 259 2.22 18.86 6.37
CA PRO A 259 2.77 18.46 5.09
C PRO A 259 4.13 19.13 4.87
N ILE A 260 5.14 18.31 4.57
CA ILE A 260 6.51 18.76 4.32
C ILE A 260 6.88 18.45 2.88
N SER A 261 7.62 19.38 2.23
CA SER A 261 8.19 19.16 0.91
C SER A 261 9.25 18.05 0.97
N PRO A 262 9.10 16.95 0.23
CA PRO A 262 10.03 15.84 0.28
C PRO A 262 11.34 16.13 -0.46
N ASP A 263 12.47 15.89 0.19
CA ASP A 263 13.81 16.04 -0.42
C ASP A 263 14.15 14.90 -1.38
N ARG A 264 13.55 13.71 -1.17
CA ARG A 264 13.85 12.51 -1.94
C ARG A 264 12.66 12.08 -2.79
N PRO A 265 12.91 11.65 -4.05
CA PRO A 265 11.83 11.15 -4.88
C PRO A 265 11.27 9.83 -4.31
N TYR A 266 9.95 9.73 -4.28
CA TYR A 266 9.21 8.54 -3.91
C TYR A 266 9.32 7.44 -4.98
N SER A 267 9.32 7.83 -6.26
CA SER A 267 9.43 6.95 -7.42
C SER A 267 10.28 7.63 -8.52
N PRO A 268 11.05 6.84 -9.31
CA PRO A 268 11.25 5.40 -9.24
C PRO A 268 12.21 4.97 -8.12
N ARG A 269 11.94 3.82 -7.53
CA ARG A 269 12.84 3.22 -6.52
C ARG A 269 13.93 2.43 -7.23
N ALA A 270 15.07 3.07 -7.47
CA ALA A 270 16.21 2.46 -8.19
C ALA A 270 16.65 1.13 -7.55
N SER A 271 16.67 1.02 -6.23
CA SER A 271 17.04 -0.21 -5.52
C SER A 271 16.11 -1.37 -5.83
N LEU A 272 14.80 -1.14 -5.87
CA LEU A 272 13.80 -2.17 -6.15
C LEU A 272 13.88 -2.64 -7.62
N ASN A 273 14.05 -1.69 -8.55
CA ASN A 273 14.20 -2.01 -9.96
C ASN A 273 15.50 -2.80 -10.22
N CYS A 274 16.62 -2.44 -9.58
CA CYS A 274 17.87 -3.17 -9.67
C CYS A 274 17.75 -4.59 -9.09
N PHE A 275 17.06 -4.73 -7.94
CA PHE A 275 16.82 -6.04 -7.32
C PHE A 275 15.98 -6.96 -8.23
N LEU A 276 14.95 -6.41 -8.86
CA LEU A 276 14.07 -7.14 -9.76
C LEU A 276 14.84 -7.65 -11.00
N ILE A 277 15.70 -6.82 -11.60
CA ILE A 277 16.57 -7.19 -12.71
C ILE A 277 17.63 -8.21 -12.28
N MET A 278 18.20 -8.05 -11.09
CA MET A 278 19.17 -9.01 -10.53
C MET A 278 18.58 -10.42 -10.38
N MET A 279 17.28 -10.54 -10.11
CA MET A 279 16.59 -11.84 -10.06
C MET A 279 16.17 -12.35 -11.45
N LEU A 280 15.68 -11.45 -12.30
CA LEU A 280 15.07 -11.80 -13.59
C LEU A 280 16.13 -12.22 -14.63
N VAL A 281 17.24 -11.49 -14.72
CA VAL A 281 18.27 -11.73 -15.75
C VAL A 281 18.91 -13.12 -15.63
N PRO A 282 19.37 -13.59 -14.45
CA PRO A 282 19.94 -14.93 -14.33
C PRO A 282 18.92 -16.03 -14.66
N MET A 283 17.64 -15.83 -14.30
CA MET A 283 16.59 -16.79 -14.63
C MET A 283 16.38 -16.90 -16.15
N ILE A 284 16.32 -15.77 -16.85
CA ILE A 284 16.18 -15.75 -18.32
C ILE A 284 17.41 -16.36 -18.99
N MET A 285 18.62 -16.04 -18.51
CA MET A 285 19.86 -16.58 -19.04
C MET A 285 19.97 -18.09 -18.83
N ALA A 286 19.60 -18.60 -17.65
CA ALA A 286 19.55 -20.03 -17.39
C ALA A 286 18.58 -20.75 -18.34
N ALA A 287 17.37 -20.22 -18.49
CA ALA A 287 16.38 -20.75 -19.43
C ALA A 287 16.89 -20.74 -20.89
N ALA A 288 17.56 -19.65 -21.30
CA ALA A 288 18.12 -19.54 -22.65
C ALA A 288 19.26 -20.57 -22.90
N ILE A 289 20.10 -20.82 -21.90
CA ILE A 289 21.18 -21.83 -21.97
C ILE A 289 20.57 -23.23 -22.12
N LEU A 290 19.55 -23.55 -21.31
CA LEU A 290 18.84 -24.83 -21.36
C LEU A 290 18.18 -25.03 -22.73
N LEU A 291 17.45 -24.05 -23.24
CA LEU A 291 16.81 -24.10 -24.57
C LEU A 291 17.84 -24.25 -25.72
N ARG A 292 18.98 -23.59 -25.59
CA ARG A 292 20.06 -23.73 -26.56
C ARG A 292 20.65 -25.14 -26.56
N HIS A 293 20.78 -25.75 -25.40
CA HIS A 293 21.30 -27.10 -25.25
C HIS A 293 20.33 -28.15 -25.82
N THR A 294 19.04 -28.04 -25.51
CA THR A 294 18.02 -28.97 -26.06
C THR A 294 17.94 -28.89 -27.58
N ARG A 295 17.90 -27.67 -28.15
CA ARG A 295 17.91 -27.51 -29.63
C ARG A 295 19.18 -28.01 -30.30
N ARG A 296 20.33 -27.97 -29.64
CA ARG A 296 21.57 -28.53 -30.17
C ARG A 296 21.59 -30.08 -30.11
N ALA A 297 20.96 -30.67 -29.09
CA ALA A 297 20.80 -32.09 -28.96
C ALA A 297 19.90 -32.66 -30.08
N GLU A 298 18.76 -31.99 -30.35
CA GLU A 298 17.85 -32.37 -31.44
C GLU A 298 18.52 -32.31 -32.82
N ARG A 299 19.29 -31.26 -33.14
CA ARG A 299 20.03 -31.15 -34.41
C ARG A 299 21.11 -32.21 -34.58
N LYS A 300 21.71 -32.73 -33.51
CA LYS A 300 22.68 -33.82 -33.58
C LYS A 300 22.02 -35.18 -33.85
N LEU A 301 20.77 -35.36 -33.45
CA LEU A 301 19.99 -36.56 -33.70
C LEU A 301 19.46 -36.64 -35.14
N GLU A 302 19.26 -35.49 -35.81
CA GLU A 302 18.78 -35.43 -37.20
C GLU A 302 19.86 -35.68 -38.26
N MET A 303 21.16 -35.74 -37.91
CA MET A 303 22.29 -35.90 -38.88
C MET A 303 22.94 -37.28 -39.00
N PRO A 304 22.40 -38.45 -38.66
CA PRO A 304 23.10 -39.73 -38.89
C PRO A 304 22.77 -40.44 -40.21
N HIS A 305 21.84 -39.95 -41.04
CA HIS A 305 21.37 -40.74 -42.20
C HIS A 305 21.87 -40.32 -43.58
N ALA A 306 22.71 -39.28 -43.69
CA ALA A 306 23.16 -38.78 -45.00
C ALA A 306 24.49 -39.34 -45.48
N ARG A 307 25.11 -40.35 -44.84
CA ARG A 307 26.43 -40.90 -45.26
C ARG A 307 26.49 -42.43 -45.28
N ARG A 308 25.63 -43.08 -46.11
CA ARG A 308 25.85 -44.41 -46.65
C ARG A 308 25.42 -44.43 -48.12
N GLN A 309 26.26 -43.94 -49.01
CA GLN A 309 26.23 -44.38 -50.41
C GLN A 309 26.97 -45.75 -50.49
N PRO A 310 26.35 -46.76 -51.03
CA PRO A 310 27.07 -47.99 -51.33
C PRO A 310 28.03 -47.75 -52.50
N VAL A 311 29.28 -48.10 -52.28
CA VAL A 311 30.30 -48.20 -53.29
C VAL A 311 29.80 -49.23 -54.29
N GLY A 312 29.58 -48.79 -55.56
CA GLY A 312 29.26 -49.66 -56.68
C GLY A 312 30.42 -50.62 -57.02
N ASP A 313 30.03 -51.83 -57.06
CA ASP A 313 30.86 -52.92 -57.50
C ASP A 313 30.96 -52.89 -59.03
N HIS A 314 32.13 -52.56 -59.57
CA HIS A 314 32.46 -52.74 -60.96
C HIS A 314 33.16 -54.10 -61.07
N GLY A 315 32.37 -55.18 -61.28
CA GLY A 315 32.86 -56.44 -61.73
C GLY A 315 32.89 -56.53 -63.30
N ALA A 316 34.05 -56.67 -63.80
CA ALA A 316 34.36 -56.95 -65.20
C ALA A 316 33.82 -58.26 -65.61
N SER A 317 33.46 -58.42 -66.90
CA SER A 317 34.06 -59.34 -67.85
C SER A 317 33.12 -59.86 -68.95
N PHE A 318 33.63 -59.83 -70.12
CA PHE A 318 33.35 -60.48 -71.39
C PHE A 318 32.14 -60.03 -72.21
#